data_1c7106f9815cb2921474ead12d81bb95
#
_entry.id   1c7106f9815cb2921474ead12d81bb95
#
_cell.length_a   1.000
_cell.length_b   1.000
_cell.length_c   1.000
_cell.angle_alpha   90.00
_cell.angle_beta   90.00
_cell.angle_gamma   90.00
#
_symmetry.space_group_name_H-M   'P 1'
#
loop_
_entity.id
_entity.type
_entity.pdbx_description
1 polymer ?
#
loop_
_entity_poly.entity_id
_entity_poly.type
_entity_poly.pdbx_seq_one_letter_code
_entity_poly.pdbx_strand_id
1 'polypeptide(L)'
;SPMLSSSSEITYTSRPIDFAYHWRADQSLPQRDEVQTLADEAAVEITSWAQQSAAVLGRDGTYSIENETSFGTTYTTKYAKLLSGSTFFSESAYNALTGQGVDIPAGACANIVDDEGGTRYLSGGDVTHLTNMVTGAEMDVTPLEPLCYTMLLGCYVLDDADYAALTGGLTDLWREEYVFFNVADVGSSYPFAKALFDQIVDRSGPEVEVGDYYDEVEASLAAQAGEPYRYSPEEAASRDLFTPDYNDRDSSGFRSYWKYMPQFRILDQNDFTTTMAVFLMLFIFIAVVCFAAVIVIAFTRCMTIALVNARVYDDLRHLGASNAYLFRSVRGQVSRVFLVPALVGTGLIWIFYMMIMYFNGDPLGFTRGELAGMGACLAVIAAVSVLLYAVYRITRNKVCRALRIHR
;
A
#
# COMPACT_ATOMS: atom_id res chain seq x y z
N SER A 1 -9.39 -2.26 14.50
CA SER A 1 -8.70 -3.49 14.95
C SER A 1 -7.23 -3.17 15.26
N PRO A 2 -6.64 -3.66 16.36
CA PRO A 2 -5.24 -3.37 16.71
C PRO A 2 -4.24 -3.75 15.60
N MET A 3 -4.53 -4.79 14.84
CA MET A 3 -3.70 -5.18 13.68
C MET A 3 -3.74 -4.17 12.54
N LEU A 4 -4.90 -3.59 12.24
CA LEU A 4 -5.03 -2.59 11.19
C LEU A 4 -4.37 -1.27 11.60
N SER A 5 -4.53 -0.85 12.86
CA SER A 5 -3.86 0.35 13.36
C SER A 5 -2.35 0.19 13.41
N SER A 6 -1.83 -0.96 13.83
CA SER A 6 -0.38 -1.19 13.84
C SER A 6 0.22 -1.30 12.43
N SER A 7 -0.50 -1.90 11.48
CA SER A 7 -0.03 -1.99 10.08
C SER A 7 -0.01 -0.61 9.42
N SER A 8 -1.06 0.20 9.59
CA SER A 8 -1.07 1.57 9.09
C SER A 8 -0.04 2.45 9.81
N GLU A 9 0.17 2.24 11.11
CA GLU A 9 1.17 2.94 11.88
C GLU A 9 2.59 2.61 11.39
N ILE A 10 2.89 1.35 11.10
CA ILE A 10 4.19 0.95 10.54
C ILE A 10 4.40 1.54 9.15
N THR A 11 3.39 1.51 8.28
CA THR A 11 3.50 2.00 6.90
C THR A 11 3.69 3.51 6.84
N TYR A 12 3.02 4.28 7.70
CA TYR A 12 3.03 5.75 7.63
C TYR A 12 3.88 6.44 8.70
N THR A 13 4.29 5.75 9.78
CA THR A 13 5.24 6.31 10.77
C THR A 13 6.66 6.43 10.21
N SER A 14 7.02 5.67 9.18
CA SER A 14 8.31 5.80 8.50
C SER A 14 8.40 7.04 7.61
N ARG A 15 7.27 7.69 7.27
CA ARG A 15 7.29 8.94 6.50
C ARG A 15 7.82 10.08 7.38
N PRO A 16 8.88 10.77 6.94
CA PRO A 16 9.48 11.83 7.74
C PRO A 16 8.63 13.12 7.76
N ILE A 17 7.69 13.26 6.81
CA ILE A 17 6.87 14.45 6.60
C ILE A 17 5.39 14.08 6.68
N ASP A 18 4.61 14.95 7.36
CA ASP A 18 3.17 14.75 7.53
C ASP A 18 2.37 15.22 6.31
N PHE A 19 2.83 16.33 5.69
CA PHE A 19 2.18 16.96 4.55
C PHE A 19 3.21 17.31 3.49
N ALA A 20 3.03 16.78 2.28
CA ALA A 20 3.84 17.10 1.12
C ALA A 20 2.95 17.32 -0.10
N TYR A 21 3.21 18.38 -0.84
CA TYR A 21 2.61 18.63 -2.13
C TYR A 21 3.56 19.45 -3.01
N HIS A 22 3.36 19.38 -4.30
CA HIS A 22 4.13 20.13 -5.28
C HIS A 22 3.24 20.58 -6.42
N TRP A 23 3.72 21.51 -7.21
CA TRP A 23 3.03 22.00 -8.40
C TRP A 23 4.02 22.58 -9.39
N ARG A 24 3.61 22.64 -10.63
CA ARG A 24 4.36 23.31 -11.69
C ARG A 24 4.31 24.84 -11.47
N ALA A 25 5.43 25.53 -11.61
CA ALA A 25 5.57 26.93 -11.20
C ALA A 25 4.70 27.92 -12.01
N ASP A 26 4.16 27.52 -13.18
CA ASP A 26 3.17 28.31 -13.94
C ASP A 26 1.76 28.28 -13.32
N GLN A 27 1.54 27.47 -12.29
CA GLN A 27 0.29 27.36 -11.54
C GLN A 27 0.42 27.98 -10.15
N SER A 28 -0.70 28.14 -9.46
CA SER A 28 -0.73 28.70 -8.11
C SER A 28 -1.51 27.81 -7.18
N LEU A 29 -0.81 26.98 -6.40
CA LEU A 29 -1.40 26.23 -5.30
C LEU A 29 -1.29 27.00 -3.98
N PRO A 30 -1.96 26.53 -2.88
CA PRO A 30 -1.96 27.22 -1.60
C PRO A 30 -0.55 27.52 -1.08
N GLN A 31 -0.28 28.77 -0.79
CA GLN A 31 0.98 29.25 -0.22
C GLN A 31 0.92 29.21 1.31
N ARG A 32 2.08 29.42 1.96
CA ARG A 32 2.24 29.33 3.41
C ARG A 32 1.18 30.07 4.22
N ASP A 33 0.87 31.31 3.86
CA ASP A 33 -0.07 32.15 4.59
C ASP A 33 -1.51 31.62 4.51
N GLU A 34 -1.88 31.05 3.35
CA GLU A 34 -3.19 30.45 3.14
C GLU A 34 -3.30 29.13 3.89
N VAL A 35 -2.25 28.30 3.85
CA VAL A 35 -2.18 27.05 4.62
C VAL A 35 -2.21 27.33 6.12
N GLN A 36 -1.51 28.38 6.59
CA GLN A 36 -1.56 28.80 7.99
C GLN A 36 -2.99 29.23 8.40
N THR A 37 -3.70 29.95 7.54
CA THR A 37 -5.09 30.35 7.81
C THR A 37 -6.01 29.12 8.01
N LEU A 38 -5.89 28.13 7.11
CA LEU A 38 -6.64 26.85 7.25
C LEU A 38 -6.27 26.09 8.51
N ALA A 39 -4.98 26.10 8.86
CA ALA A 39 -4.48 25.43 10.06
C ALA A 39 -5.03 26.09 11.32
N ASP A 40 -5.06 27.43 11.36
CA ASP A 40 -5.61 28.22 12.49
C ASP A 40 -7.13 27.97 12.65
N GLU A 41 -7.88 27.92 11.54
CA GLU A 41 -9.32 27.60 11.54
C GLU A 41 -9.61 26.19 12.08
N ALA A 42 -8.72 25.24 11.79
CA ALA A 42 -8.82 23.86 12.26
C ALA A 42 -8.16 23.61 13.62
N ALA A 43 -7.59 24.63 14.25
CA ALA A 43 -6.79 24.54 15.48
C ALA A 43 -5.60 23.54 15.36
N VAL A 44 -4.94 23.53 14.21
CA VAL A 44 -3.76 22.71 13.91
C VAL A 44 -2.51 23.59 13.99
N GLU A 45 -1.51 23.16 14.75
CA GLU A 45 -0.23 23.86 14.87
C GLU A 45 0.77 23.32 13.86
N ILE A 46 1.29 24.16 12.95
CA ILE A 46 2.37 23.81 11.99
C ILE A 46 3.71 23.97 12.72
N THR A 47 4.49 22.90 12.80
CA THR A 47 5.77 22.87 13.56
C THR A 47 7.00 23.08 12.68
N SER A 48 6.92 22.73 11.40
CA SER A 48 7.99 22.96 10.44
C SER A 48 7.42 23.31 9.06
N TRP A 49 8.17 24.05 8.26
CA TRP A 49 7.82 24.40 6.89
C TRP A 49 9.08 24.51 6.05
N ALA A 50 9.11 23.79 4.94
CA ALA A 50 10.16 23.89 3.93
C ALA A 50 9.50 24.03 2.54
N GLN A 51 9.99 24.97 1.74
CA GLN A 51 9.56 25.15 0.36
C GLN A 51 10.80 25.34 -0.51
N GLN A 52 10.90 24.58 -1.59
CA GLN A 52 12.03 24.64 -2.52
C GLN A 52 11.56 24.39 -3.95
N SER A 53 12.29 25.02 -4.89
CA SER A 53 12.07 24.82 -6.32
C SER A 53 12.91 23.65 -6.84
N ALA A 54 12.36 22.94 -7.81
CA ALA A 54 13.04 21.93 -8.60
C ALA A 54 12.88 22.23 -10.09
N ALA A 55 13.62 21.53 -10.94
CA ALA A 55 13.56 21.68 -12.39
C ALA A 55 13.31 20.35 -13.08
N VAL A 56 12.50 20.35 -14.12
CA VAL A 56 12.31 19.21 -15.00
C VAL A 56 13.33 19.27 -16.14
N LEU A 57 14.15 18.25 -16.27
CA LEU A 57 15.16 18.11 -17.31
C LEU A 57 14.93 16.80 -18.08
N GLY A 58 15.31 16.82 -19.37
CA GLY A 58 15.39 15.61 -20.16
C GLY A 58 16.59 14.76 -19.72
N ARG A 59 16.41 13.48 -19.61
CA ARG A 59 17.47 12.52 -19.27
C ARG A 59 17.55 11.39 -20.24
N ASP A 60 18.73 10.83 -20.36
CA ASP A 60 18.94 9.55 -21.04
C ASP A 60 18.46 8.37 -20.20
N GLY A 61 18.43 7.22 -20.80
CA GLY A 61 18.10 5.99 -20.10
C GLY A 61 17.95 4.81 -21.01
N THR A 62 17.70 3.65 -20.40
CA THR A 62 17.44 2.40 -21.11
C THR A 62 15.96 2.05 -20.99
N TYR A 63 15.40 1.50 -22.06
CA TYR A 63 14.05 0.95 -22.10
C TYR A 63 14.05 -0.44 -22.70
N SER A 64 13.09 -1.25 -22.30
CA SER A 64 12.96 -2.62 -22.79
C SER A 64 11.90 -2.71 -23.88
N ILE A 65 12.26 -3.30 -25.00
CA ILE A 65 11.31 -3.67 -26.05
C ILE A 65 10.92 -5.13 -25.84
N GLU A 66 9.64 -5.37 -25.74
CA GLU A 66 9.07 -6.69 -25.69
C GLU A 66 9.03 -7.29 -27.10
N ASN A 67 9.61 -8.48 -27.27
CA ASN A 67 9.61 -9.21 -28.53
C ASN A 67 8.86 -10.52 -28.30
N GLU A 68 7.72 -10.68 -28.96
CA GLU A 68 7.04 -11.97 -29.01
C GLU A 68 7.77 -12.93 -29.93
N THR A 69 8.12 -14.10 -29.44
CA THR A 69 8.69 -15.19 -30.19
C THR A 69 7.80 -16.43 -30.09
N SER A 70 7.94 -17.37 -31.01
CA SER A 70 7.21 -18.66 -30.95
C SER A 70 7.51 -19.51 -29.71
N PHE A 71 8.51 -19.13 -28.91
CA PHE A 71 8.92 -19.83 -27.69
C PHE A 71 8.67 -19.00 -26.40
N GLY A 72 8.02 -17.83 -26.50
CA GLY A 72 7.73 -16.93 -25.38
C GLY A 72 8.19 -15.50 -25.64
N THR A 73 8.00 -14.66 -24.64
CA THR A 73 8.38 -13.25 -24.68
C THR A 73 9.84 -13.06 -24.31
N THR A 74 10.57 -12.29 -25.12
CA THR A 74 11.95 -11.87 -24.84
C THR A 74 12.01 -10.35 -24.77
N TYR A 75 12.93 -9.80 -23.98
CA TYR A 75 13.11 -8.36 -23.83
C TYR A 75 14.47 -7.94 -24.42
N THR A 76 14.46 -6.89 -25.23
CA THR A 76 15.68 -6.27 -25.73
C THR A 76 15.80 -4.90 -25.12
N THR A 77 16.88 -4.63 -24.38
CA THR A 77 17.18 -3.32 -23.80
C THR A 77 17.82 -2.42 -24.84
N LYS A 78 17.28 -1.21 -24.99
CA LYS A 78 17.82 -0.14 -25.83
C LYS A 78 18.08 1.12 -25.01
N TYR A 79 19.06 1.88 -25.42
CA TYR A 79 19.38 3.20 -24.87
C TYR A 79 18.74 4.28 -25.73
N ALA A 80 18.24 5.33 -25.09
CA ALA A 80 17.80 6.57 -25.74
C ALA A 80 18.38 7.78 -25.01
N LYS A 81 18.84 8.75 -25.78
CA LYS A 81 19.38 10.02 -25.30
C LYS A 81 18.21 10.90 -24.95
N LEU A 82 17.35 11.08 -24.58
CA LEU A 82 16.10 11.76 -24.20
C LEU A 82 15.00 10.71 -24.04
N LEU A 83 15.20 9.85 -23.08
CA LEU A 83 14.20 8.81 -22.81
C LEU A 83 12.95 9.40 -22.18
N SER A 84 13.10 10.27 -21.17
CA SER A 84 12.00 10.87 -20.43
C SER A 84 12.45 12.12 -19.68
N GLY A 85 11.50 12.86 -19.11
CA GLY A 85 11.74 13.90 -18.11
C GLY A 85 11.90 13.31 -16.72
N SER A 86 12.59 14.05 -15.88
CA SER A 86 12.63 13.81 -14.44
C SER A 86 12.86 15.13 -13.69
N THR A 87 12.47 15.13 -12.43
CA THR A 87 12.61 16.27 -11.53
C THR A 87 13.99 16.24 -10.88
N PHE A 88 14.69 17.36 -10.93
CA PHE A 88 16.02 17.56 -10.38
C PHE A 88 16.01 18.64 -9.32
N PHE A 89 16.64 18.38 -8.19
CA PHE A 89 16.91 19.35 -7.13
C PHE A 89 18.37 19.76 -7.16
N SER A 90 18.64 21.00 -6.75
CA SER A 90 19.99 21.33 -6.30
C SER A 90 20.25 20.68 -4.95
N GLU A 91 21.51 20.41 -4.63
CA GLU A 91 21.92 19.84 -3.35
C GLU A 91 21.38 20.65 -2.16
N SER A 92 21.53 21.98 -2.23
CA SER A 92 21.02 22.86 -1.17
C SER A 92 19.51 22.81 -1.02
N ALA A 93 18.74 22.71 -2.11
CA ALA A 93 17.28 22.56 -2.06
C ALA A 93 16.86 21.20 -1.47
N TYR A 94 17.51 20.14 -1.90
CA TYR A 94 17.28 18.81 -1.35
C TYR A 94 17.58 18.75 0.17
N ASN A 95 18.71 19.29 0.58
CA ASN A 95 19.10 19.36 1.99
C ASN A 95 18.13 20.20 2.83
N ALA A 96 17.60 21.30 2.27
CA ALA A 96 16.62 22.14 2.94
C ALA A 96 15.26 21.45 3.10
N LEU A 97 14.85 20.60 2.14
CA LEU A 97 13.61 19.81 2.24
C LEU A 97 13.73 18.62 3.19
N THR A 98 14.85 17.91 3.12
CA THR A 98 15.00 16.60 3.77
C THR A 98 15.76 16.64 5.10
N GLY A 99 16.62 17.66 5.29
CA GLY A 99 17.51 17.76 6.44
C GLY A 99 18.67 16.74 6.44
N GLN A 100 18.92 16.05 5.32
CA GLN A 100 19.92 14.95 5.27
C GLN A 100 21.36 15.42 5.26
N GLY A 101 21.67 16.58 4.66
CA GLY A 101 23.03 17.12 4.59
C GLY A 101 23.95 16.34 3.66
N VAL A 102 23.45 15.96 2.47
CA VAL A 102 24.25 15.29 1.44
C VAL A 102 25.20 16.25 0.77
N ASP A 103 26.27 15.74 0.18
CA ASP A 103 27.30 16.47 -0.59
C ASP A 103 27.45 15.77 -1.95
N ILE A 104 27.05 16.44 -3.04
CA ILE A 104 27.09 15.92 -4.40
C ILE A 104 28.29 16.52 -5.13
N PRO A 105 29.27 15.73 -5.55
CA PRO A 105 30.40 16.22 -6.30
C PRO A 105 29.99 16.82 -7.64
N ALA A 106 30.66 17.86 -8.08
CA ALA A 106 30.48 18.46 -9.41
C ALA A 106 30.64 17.40 -10.53
N GLY A 107 29.75 17.42 -11.51
CA GLY A 107 29.67 16.42 -12.57
C GLY A 107 29.06 15.11 -12.16
N ALA A 108 28.42 15.02 -10.99
CA ALA A 108 27.74 13.83 -10.51
C ALA A 108 26.24 14.03 -10.32
N CYS A 109 25.49 12.93 -10.29
CA CYS A 109 24.05 12.92 -10.10
C CYS A 109 23.65 11.73 -9.21
N ALA A 110 22.82 11.98 -8.20
CA ALA A 110 22.24 10.94 -7.35
C ALA A 110 20.75 10.84 -7.60
N ASN A 111 20.23 9.61 -7.78
CA ASN A 111 18.79 9.36 -7.80
C ASN A 111 18.25 9.12 -6.38
N ILE A 112 16.94 9.33 -6.19
CA ILE A 112 16.26 9.14 -4.91
C ILE A 112 15.37 7.90 -4.97
N VAL A 113 15.53 7.00 -4.00
CA VAL A 113 14.80 5.73 -3.86
C VAL A 113 14.11 5.63 -2.50
N ASP A 114 13.27 4.64 -2.31
CA ASP A 114 12.44 4.50 -1.09
C ASP A 114 13.15 3.76 0.05
N ASP A 115 14.07 2.86 -0.24
CA ASP A 115 14.84 2.15 0.77
C ASP A 115 16.24 1.73 0.25
N GLU A 116 17.14 1.32 1.16
CA GLU A 116 18.49 0.87 0.83
C GLU A 116 18.54 -0.43 0.00
N GLY A 117 17.51 -1.27 0.10
CA GLY A 117 17.33 -2.49 -0.72
C GLY A 117 16.58 -2.21 -2.00
N GLY A 118 16.18 -0.97 -2.14
CA GLY A 118 15.21 -0.47 -3.07
C GLY A 118 15.42 -0.90 -4.48
N THR A 119 14.39 -1.20 -5.02
CA THR A 119 14.11 -1.61 -6.36
C THR A 119 14.92 -0.76 -7.36
N ARG A 120 16.14 -1.16 -7.64
CA ARG A 120 16.89 -0.74 -8.84
C ARG A 120 16.03 -0.78 -10.12
N TYR A 121 14.83 -1.39 -10.02
CA TYR A 121 13.85 -1.50 -11.08
C TYR A 121 12.95 -0.26 -11.25
N LEU A 122 12.79 0.58 -10.21
CA LEU A 122 12.06 1.85 -10.29
C LEU A 122 13.00 3.06 -10.45
N SER A 123 14.27 2.94 -10.11
CA SER A 123 15.27 3.92 -10.51
C SER A 123 15.47 3.79 -12.02
N GLY A 124 15.21 4.83 -12.77
CA GLY A 124 15.27 4.85 -14.24
C GLY A 124 16.63 4.56 -14.88
N GLY A 125 17.41 3.64 -14.32
CA GLY A 125 18.76 3.29 -14.75
C GLY A 125 19.80 4.36 -14.35
N ASP A 126 21.05 4.07 -14.69
CA ASP A 126 22.14 5.01 -14.52
C ASP A 126 21.95 6.17 -15.51
N VAL A 127 21.56 7.35 -15.01
CA VAL A 127 21.47 8.57 -15.81
C VAL A 127 22.88 9.11 -16.02
N THR A 128 23.26 9.25 -17.27
CA THR A 128 24.61 9.70 -17.66
C THR A 128 24.61 11.00 -18.48
N HIS A 129 23.43 11.41 -18.95
CA HIS A 129 23.31 12.60 -19.79
C HIS A 129 22.01 13.35 -19.49
N LEU A 130 22.09 14.66 -19.35
CA LEU A 130 20.99 15.56 -19.06
C LEU A 130 20.86 16.65 -20.14
N THR A 131 19.63 17.09 -20.37
CA THR A 131 19.32 18.11 -21.38
C THR A 131 18.32 19.12 -20.87
N ASN A 132 18.63 20.40 -20.97
CA ASN A 132 17.67 21.48 -20.81
C ASN A 132 16.83 21.57 -22.09
N MET A 133 15.57 21.25 -22.03
CA MET A 133 14.69 21.18 -23.21
C MET A 133 14.35 22.55 -23.82
N VAL A 134 14.60 23.65 -23.11
CA VAL A 134 14.32 25.02 -23.58
C VAL A 134 15.55 25.62 -24.31
N THR A 135 16.73 25.51 -23.70
CA THR A 135 17.95 26.10 -24.21
C THR A 135 18.79 25.15 -25.05
N GLY A 136 18.57 23.87 -24.96
CA GLY A 136 19.38 22.84 -25.57
C GLY A 136 20.73 22.62 -24.88
N ALA A 137 20.93 23.18 -23.66
CA ALA A 137 22.16 22.94 -22.91
C ALA A 137 22.21 21.47 -22.47
N GLU A 138 23.36 20.85 -22.61
CA GLU A 138 23.58 19.45 -22.29
C GLU A 138 24.70 19.29 -21.27
N MET A 139 24.62 18.26 -20.42
CA MET A 139 25.65 17.93 -19.45
C MET A 139 25.76 16.41 -19.28
N ASP A 140 27.00 15.91 -19.32
CA ASP A 140 27.30 14.53 -18.92
C ASP A 140 27.48 14.48 -17.40
N VAL A 141 26.89 13.48 -16.76
CA VAL A 141 26.94 13.28 -15.31
C VAL A 141 27.37 11.87 -14.96
N THR A 142 28.00 11.71 -13.83
CA THR A 142 28.37 10.40 -13.26
C THR A 142 27.34 9.98 -12.23
N PRO A 143 26.66 8.84 -12.40
CA PRO A 143 25.70 8.36 -11.43
C PRO A 143 26.38 7.99 -10.10
N LEU A 144 25.77 8.39 -8.99
CA LEU A 144 26.18 8.05 -7.63
C LEU A 144 25.30 6.94 -7.05
N GLU A 145 25.69 6.40 -5.88
CA GLU A 145 24.82 5.56 -5.08
C GLU A 145 23.51 6.30 -4.76
N PRO A 146 22.36 5.61 -4.80
CA PRO A 146 21.07 6.22 -4.56
C PRO A 146 20.93 6.86 -3.18
N LEU A 147 20.24 7.98 -3.11
CA LEU A 147 19.79 8.57 -1.84
C LEU A 147 18.47 7.96 -1.42
N CYS A 148 18.29 7.74 -0.12
CA CYS A 148 17.08 7.14 0.40
C CYS A 148 16.15 8.23 0.98
N TYR A 149 15.01 8.50 0.30
CA TYR A 149 13.98 9.41 0.78
C TYR A 149 12.62 9.17 0.12
N THR A 150 11.70 8.59 0.85
CA THR A 150 10.40 8.09 0.37
C THR A 150 9.51 9.15 -0.28
N MET A 151 9.62 10.44 0.12
CA MET A 151 8.73 11.50 -0.36
C MET A 151 9.14 12.10 -1.72
N LEU A 152 10.33 11.78 -2.23
CA LEU A 152 10.90 12.31 -3.48
C LEU A 152 11.32 11.20 -4.45
N LEU A 153 10.57 10.11 -4.48
CA LEU A 153 10.86 8.95 -5.33
C LEU A 153 10.97 9.33 -6.81
N GLY A 154 12.03 8.85 -7.45
CA GLY A 154 12.28 9.09 -8.87
C GLY A 154 12.82 10.47 -9.21
N CYS A 155 13.03 11.34 -8.21
CA CYS A 155 13.74 12.59 -8.37
C CYS A 155 15.26 12.39 -8.30
N TYR A 156 16.00 13.42 -8.67
CA TYR A 156 17.46 13.41 -8.72
C TYR A 156 18.04 14.64 -8.04
N VAL A 157 19.30 14.55 -7.63
CA VAL A 157 20.05 15.65 -6.99
C VAL A 157 21.32 15.90 -7.76
N LEU A 158 21.60 17.19 -8.02
CA LEU A 158 22.82 17.71 -8.64
C LEU A 158 23.55 18.65 -7.68
N ASP A 159 24.86 18.83 -7.87
CA ASP A 159 25.59 19.93 -7.27
C ASP A 159 24.93 21.28 -7.59
N ASP A 160 24.99 22.25 -6.70
CA ASP A 160 24.37 23.56 -6.85
C ASP A 160 24.83 24.33 -8.08
N ALA A 161 26.14 24.27 -8.41
CA ALA A 161 26.68 24.94 -9.56
C ALA A 161 26.26 24.30 -10.89
N ASP A 162 26.25 22.97 -10.94
CA ASP A 162 25.80 22.18 -12.09
C ASP A 162 24.32 22.38 -12.34
N TYR A 163 23.51 22.35 -11.28
CA TYR A 163 22.08 22.64 -11.33
C TYR A 163 21.83 24.06 -11.91
N ALA A 164 22.49 25.08 -11.37
CA ALA A 164 22.33 26.46 -11.84
C ALA A 164 22.74 26.61 -13.30
N ALA A 165 23.84 25.98 -13.72
CA ALA A 165 24.32 26.03 -15.10
C ALA A 165 23.34 25.36 -16.06
N LEU A 166 22.82 24.20 -15.72
CA LEU A 166 21.95 23.41 -16.58
C LEU A 166 20.50 23.93 -16.61
N THR A 167 20.01 24.53 -15.53
CA THR A 167 18.62 25.03 -15.43
C THR A 167 18.47 26.50 -15.83
N GLY A 168 19.55 27.14 -16.23
CA GLY A 168 19.54 28.52 -16.78
C GLY A 168 18.59 28.62 -17.97
N GLY A 169 17.71 29.64 -17.99
CA GLY A 169 16.77 29.90 -19.09
C GLY A 169 15.52 29.01 -19.12
N LEU A 170 15.32 28.08 -18.17
CA LEU A 170 14.07 27.34 -18.03
C LEU A 170 12.91 28.28 -17.69
N THR A 171 11.78 28.09 -18.35
CA THR A 171 10.51 28.76 -18.03
C THR A 171 9.79 28.07 -16.86
N ASP A 172 8.77 28.72 -16.32
CA ASP A 172 7.97 28.17 -15.20
C ASP A 172 7.29 26.85 -15.55
N LEU A 173 7.05 26.54 -16.82
CA LEU A 173 6.58 25.26 -17.30
C LEU A 173 7.52 24.09 -16.95
N TRP A 174 8.82 24.36 -16.86
CA TRP A 174 9.88 23.39 -16.57
C TRP A 174 10.41 23.50 -15.14
N ARG A 175 9.67 24.16 -14.26
CA ARG A 175 9.99 24.30 -12.85
C ARG A 175 8.83 23.81 -12.00
N GLU A 176 9.17 23.27 -10.85
CA GLU A 176 8.22 22.79 -9.87
C GLU A 176 8.54 23.38 -8.50
N GLU A 177 7.50 23.63 -7.71
CA GLU A 177 7.61 24.07 -6.32
C GLU A 177 7.17 22.93 -5.41
N TYR A 178 8.00 22.60 -4.44
CA TYR A 178 7.76 21.54 -3.45
C TYR A 178 7.58 22.16 -2.08
N VAL A 179 6.53 21.73 -1.37
CA VAL A 179 6.23 22.13 0.00
C VAL A 179 6.14 20.91 0.89
N PHE A 180 6.94 20.93 1.96
CA PHE A 180 6.95 19.93 3.01
C PHE A 180 6.73 20.59 4.36
N PHE A 181 5.81 20.06 5.17
CA PHE A 181 5.60 20.59 6.51
C PHE A 181 5.07 19.50 7.47
N ASN A 182 5.29 19.73 8.76
CA ASN A 182 4.82 18.88 9.83
C ASN A 182 3.88 19.64 10.75
N VAL A 183 3.01 18.91 11.44
CA VAL A 183 2.08 19.42 12.43
C VAL A 183 2.34 18.80 13.81
N ALA A 184 1.89 19.46 14.87
CA ALA A 184 2.12 18.98 16.22
C ALA A 184 1.36 17.69 16.53
N ASP A 185 0.15 17.53 16.00
CA ASP A 185 -0.68 16.33 16.15
C ASP A 185 -1.35 15.94 14.82
N VAL A 186 -0.78 14.93 14.17
CA VAL A 186 -1.30 14.38 12.92
C VAL A 186 -2.69 13.77 13.11
N GLY A 187 -2.95 13.12 14.25
CA GLY A 187 -4.21 12.42 14.50
C GLY A 187 -5.44 13.33 14.46
N SER A 188 -5.31 14.56 14.90
CA SER A 188 -6.38 15.57 14.90
C SER A 188 -6.46 16.40 13.62
N SER A 189 -5.50 16.26 12.69
CA SER A 189 -5.37 17.13 11.52
C SER A 189 -6.25 16.72 10.31
N TYR A 190 -7.08 15.68 10.42
CA TYR A 190 -7.90 15.20 9.29
C TYR A 190 -8.80 16.29 8.65
N PRO A 191 -9.55 17.12 9.40
CA PRO A 191 -10.37 18.17 8.80
C PRO A 191 -9.54 19.22 8.05
N PHE A 192 -8.39 19.59 8.59
CA PHE A 192 -7.42 20.47 7.96
C PHE A 192 -6.87 19.87 6.67
N ALA A 193 -6.42 18.59 6.72
CA ALA A 193 -5.89 17.88 5.57
C ALA A 193 -6.90 17.80 4.42
N LYS A 194 -8.17 17.54 4.75
CA LYS A 194 -9.25 17.51 3.78
C LYS A 194 -9.48 18.88 3.14
N ALA A 195 -9.58 19.94 3.96
CA ALA A 195 -9.77 21.31 3.46
C ALA A 195 -8.62 21.77 2.57
N LEU A 196 -7.38 21.47 2.93
CA LEU A 196 -6.21 21.78 2.13
C LEU A 196 -6.21 20.99 0.81
N PHE A 197 -6.53 19.70 0.87
CA PHE A 197 -6.65 18.86 -0.33
C PHE A 197 -7.71 19.39 -1.29
N ASP A 198 -8.90 19.74 -0.78
CA ASP A 198 -9.98 20.32 -1.59
C ASP A 198 -9.56 21.65 -2.25
N GLN A 199 -8.83 22.52 -1.54
CA GLN A 199 -8.26 23.73 -2.13
C GLN A 199 -7.24 23.45 -3.24
N ILE A 200 -6.36 22.47 -3.05
CA ILE A 200 -5.39 22.06 -4.07
C ILE A 200 -6.13 21.57 -5.32
N VAL A 201 -7.13 20.73 -5.15
CA VAL A 201 -7.95 20.20 -6.25
C VAL A 201 -8.67 21.32 -7.00
N ASP A 202 -9.32 22.25 -6.28
CA ASP A 202 -10.04 23.37 -6.89
C ASP A 202 -9.12 24.29 -7.68
N ARG A 203 -7.87 24.50 -7.23
CA ARG A 203 -6.88 25.32 -7.93
C ARG A 203 -6.19 24.62 -9.09
N SER A 204 -6.06 23.28 -9.01
CA SER A 204 -5.49 22.47 -10.10
C SER A 204 -6.41 22.45 -11.33
N GLY A 205 -7.69 22.81 -11.16
CA GLY A 205 -8.70 22.82 -12.22
C GLY A 205 -9.36 21.47 -12.43
N PRO A 206 -10.53 21.45 -13.10
CA PRO A 206 -11.33 20.27 -13.34
C PRO A 206 -10.79 19.36 -14.45
N GLU A 207 -9.80 19.83 -15.21
CA GLU A 207 -9.19 19.02 -16.27
C GLU A 207 -8.31 17.96 -15.65
N VAL A 208 -8.73 16.72 -15.83
CA VAL A 208 -8.05 15.54 -15.32
C VAL A 208 -7.01 15.12 -16.36
N GLU A 209 -5.76 15.39 -16.06
CA GLU A 209 -4.64 14.75 -16.73
C GLU A 209 -4.42 13.38 -16.10
N VAL A 210 -3.85 12.45 -16.85
CA VAL A 210 -3.40 11.14 -16.30
C VAL A 210 -2.15 11.42 -15.48
N GLY A 211 -2.34 11.74 -14.20
CA GLY A 211 -1.34 12.41 -13.36
C GLY A 211 0.02 11.74 -13.30
N ASP A 212 0.05 10.44 -13.02
CA ASP A 212 1.30 9.66 -12.84
C ASP A 212 2.11 9.49 -14.13
N TYR A 213 1.52 9.77 -15.27
CA TYR A 213 2.13 9.49 -16.57
C TYR A 213 2.48 10.76 -17.35
N TYR A 214 2.23 11.94 -16.77
CA TYR A 214 2.55 13.16 -17.45
C TYR A 214 4.06 13.40 -17.46
N ASP A 215 4.63 13.46 -18.65
CA ASP A 215 6.05 13.70 -18.88
C ASP A 215 6.20 14.87 -19.86
N GLU A 216 6.64 16.02 -19.35
CA GLU A 216 6.85 17.24 -20.13
C GLU A 216 7.81 17.03 -21.31
N VAL A 217 8.82 16.18 -21.12
CA VAL A 217 9.80 15.88 -22.18
C VAL A 217 9.14 15.06 -23.28
N GLU A 218 8.41 14.00 -22.96
CA GLU A 218 7.67 13.22 -23.94
C GLU A 218 6.61 14.07 -24.65
N ALA A 219 5.85 14.89 -23.91
CA ALA A 219 4.86 15.79 -24.49
C ALA A 219 5.50 16.79 -25.47
N SER A 220 6.64 17.36 -25.10
CA SER A 220 7.41 18.28 -25.96
C SER A 220 7.93 17.59 -27.20
N LEU A 221 8.47 16.38 -27.09
CA LEU A 221 8.96 15.60 -28.23
C LEU A 221 7.82 15.19 -29.17
N ALA A 222 6.68 14.75 -28.63
CA ALA A 222 5.50 14.43 -29.42
C ALA A 222 4.99 15.67 -30.19
N ALA A 223 4.93 16.83 -29.55
CA ALA A 223 4.56 18.08 -30.20
C ALA A 223 5.52 18.49 -31.31
N GLN A 224 6.83 18.32 -31.13
CA GLN A 224 7.85 18.56 -32.16
C GLN A 224 7.72 17.61 -33.34
N ALA A 225 7.35 16.35 -33.09
CA ALA A 225 7.10 15.34 -34.12
C ALA A 225 5.75 15.51 -34.81
N GLY A 226 4.85 16.32 -34.29
CA GLY A 226 3.46 16.46 -34.76
C GLY A 226 2.61 15.21 -34.44
N GLU A 227 2.98 14.47 -33.41
CA GLU A 227 2.28 13.29 -32.94
C GLU A 227 1.48 13.61 -31.66
N PRO A 228 0.34 12.93 -31.40
CA PRO A 228 -0.39 13.11 -30.15
C PRO A 228 0.43 12.55 -28.99
N TYR A 229 0.46 13.29 -27.85
CA TYR A 229 1.05 12.79 -26.63
C TYR A 229 0.28 11.60 -26.10
N ARG A 230 0.95 10.47 -25.83
CA ARG A 230 0.33 9.17 -25.51
C ARG A 230 -0.51 9.15 -24.25
N TYR A 231 -0.28 10.09 -23.33
CA TYR A 231 -1.05 10.24 -22.08
C TYR A 231 -1.94 11.49 -22.11
N SER A 232 -2.22 12.08 -23.27
CA SER A 232 -3.27 13.08 -23.40
C SER A 232 -4.63 12.47 -23.02
N PRO A 233 -5.64 13.26 -22.58
CA PRO A 233 -6.93 12.74 -22.20
C PRO A 233 -7.60 11.90 -23.30
N GLU A 234 -7.45 12.28 -24.57
CA GLU A 234 -7.99 11.56 -25.72
C GLU A 234 -7.30 10.21 -25.92
N GLU A 235 -5.97 10.17 -25.86
CA GLU A 235 -5.19 8.93 -25.98
C GLU A 235 -5.37 8.02 -24.75
N ALA A 236 -5.45 8.59 -23.56
CA ALA A 236 -5.75 7.85 -22.34
C ALA A 236 -7.10 7.15 -22.40
N ALA A 237 -8.14 7.83 -22.89
CA ALA A 237 -9.46 7.26 -23.07
C ALA A 237 -9.46 6.14 -24.13
N SER A 238 -8.67 6.30 -25.21
CA SER A 238 -8.55 5.28 -26.26
C SER A 238 -7.88 3.99 -25.77
N ARG A 239 -7.04 4.09 -24.74
CA ARG A 239 -6.28 2.97 -24.13
C ARG A 239 -6.89 2.44 -22.85
N ASP A 240 -8.07 2.93 -22.45
CA ASP A 240 -8.74 2.56 -21.18
C ASP A 240 -7.84 2.80 -19.95
N LEU A 241 -7.05 3.88 -19.99
CA LEU A 241 -6.23 4.28 -18.84
C LEU A 241 -7.12 4.96 -17.79
N PHE A 242 -6.79 4.73 -16.53
CA PHE A 242 -7.54 5.33 -15.42
C PHE A 242 -7.38 6.85 -15.43
N THR A 243 -8.53 7.55 -15.47
CA THR A 243 -8.61 8.99 -15.31
C THR A 243 -9.44 9.29 -14.05
N PRO A 244 -8.91 10.07 -13.06
CA PRO A 244 -9.69 10.41 -11.88
C PRO A 244 -10.91 11.26 -12.24
N ASP A 245 -12.08 10.94 -11.70
CA ASP A 245 -13.29 11.78 -11.86
C ASP A 245 -13.29 12.91 -10.84
N TYR A 246 -13.27 14.16 -11.29
CA TYR A 246 -13.30 15.35 -10.43
C TYR A 246 -14.44 15.35 -9.39
N ASN A 247 -15.56 14.70 -9.71
CA ASN A 247 -16.72 14.61 -8.82
C ASN A 247 -16.57 13.51 -7.74
N ASP A 248 -15.61 12.61 -7.89
CA ASP A 248 -15.33 11.52 -6.94
C ASP A 248 -14.08 11.78 -6.09
N ARG A 249 -13.87 13.06 -5.69
CA ARG A 249 -12.68 13.52 -4.96
C ARG A 249 -12.50 12.91 -3.56
N ASP A 250 -13.51 12.23 -3.02
CA ASP A 250 -13.42 11.56 -1.72
C ASP A 250 -12.90 10.11 -1.83
N SER A 251 -12.79 9.59 -3.03
CA SER A 251 -12.26 8.23 -3.23
C SER A 251 -10.74 8.16 -3.06
N SER A 252 -10.25 7.04 -2.57
CA SER A 252 -8.81 6.77 -2.49
C SER A 252 -8.17 6.73 -3.87
N GLY A 253 -8.90 6.25 -4.89
CA GLY A 253 -8.46 6.26 -6.28
C GLY A 253 -8.20 7.66 -6.80
N PHE A 254 -9.14 8.59 -6.52
CA PHE A 254 -8.96 9.98 -6.89
C PHE A 254 -7.69 10.59 -6.27
N ARG A 255 -7.48 10.41 -4.97
CA ARG A 255 -6.32 10.97 -4.28
C ARG A 255 -5.00 10.41 -4.79
N SER A 256 -4.95 9.13 -5.15
CA SER A 256 -3.75 8.47 -5.64
C SER A 256 -3.38 8.85 -7.08
N TYR A 257 -4.35 9.31 -7.88
CA TYR A 257 -4.15 9.61 -9.30
C TYR A 257 -4.42 11.07 -9.66
N TRP A 258 -4.71 11.91 -8.66
CA TRP A 258 -4.87 13.32 -8.92
C TRP A 258 -3.54 13.98 -9.28
N LYS A 259 -3.61 14.97 -10.15
CA LYS A 259 -2.48 15.82 -10.55
C LYS A 259 -1.69 16.28 -9.33
N TYR A 260 -0.35 16.14 -9.40
CA TYR A 260 0.61 16.46 -8.33
C TYR A 260 0.51 15.59 -7.06
N MET A 261 -0.34 14.59 -7.01
CA MET A 261 -0.40 13.56 -5.95
C MET A 261 -0.07 14.09 -4.55
N PRO A 262 -0.88 14.99 -3.97
CA PRO A 262 -0.61 15.51 -2.64
C PRO A 262 -0.52 14.37 -1.62
N GLN A 263 0.58 14.26 -0.91
CA GLN A 263 0.85 13.19 0.03
C GLN A 263 0.58 13.68 1.45
N PHE A 264 -0.63 13.48 1.93
CA PHE A 264 -1.05 13.84 3.28
C PHE A 264 -1.21 12.58 4.13
N ARG A 265 -0.25 12.37 5.04
CA ARG A 265 -0.14 11.18 5.87
C ARG A 265 -1.46 10.76 6.50
N ILE A 266 -2.24 11.71 7.04
CA ILE A 266 -3.51 11.39 7.70
C ILE A 266 -4.59 10.94 6.72
N LEU A 267 -4.64 11.47 5.50
CA LEU A 267 -5.59 11.04 4.47
C LEU A 267 -5.22 9.66 3.96
N ASP A 268 -3.95 9.43 3.62
CA ASP A 268 -3.45 8.14 3.15
C ASP A 268 -3.65 7.04 4.20
N GLN A 269 -3.39 7.36 5.47
CA GLN A 269 -3.62 6.45 6.59
C GLN A 269 -5.10 6.10 6.75
N ASN A 270 -5.98 7.09 6.60
CA ASN A 270 -7.43 6.88 6.66
C ASN A 270 -7.92 6.00 5.50
N ASP A 271 -7.45 6.23 4.29
CA ASP A 271 -7.81 5.45 3.10
C ASP A 271 -7.35 4.00 3.23
N PHE A 272 -6.10 3.80 3.64
CA PHE A 272 -5.57 2.47 3.92
C PHE A 272 -6.41 1.75 4.98
N THR A 273 -6.72 2.42 6.09
CA THR A 273 -7.51 1.85 7.17
C THR A 273 -8.93 1.49 6.71
N THR A 274 -9.56 2.36 5.93
CA THR A 274 -10.91 2.15 5.37
C THR A 274 -10.92 0.97 4.40
N THR A 275 -9.96 0.91 3.48
CA THR A 275 -9.81 -0.20 2.52
C THR A 275 -9.57 -1.52 3.24
N MET A 276 -8.68 -1.56 4.23
CA MET A 276 -8.42 -2.75 5.03
C MET A 276 -9.64 -3.17 5.87
N ALA A 277 -10.44 -2.22 6.36
CA ALA A 277 -11.67 -2.50 7.09
C ALA A 277 -12.72 -3.21 6.20
N VAL A 278 -12.85 -2.80 4.93
CA VAL A 278 -13.74 -3.48 3.96
C VAL A 278 -13.29 -4.92 3.73
N PHE A 279 -11.99 -5.15 3.48
CA PHE A 279 -11.47 -6.51 3.35
C PHE A 279 -11.68 -7.33 4.62
N LEU A 280 -11.47 -6.76 5.80
CA LEU A 280 -11.70 -7.43 7.08
C LEU A 280 -13.18 -7.83 7.24
N MET A 281 -14.12 -6.95 6.91
CA MET A 281 -15.55 -7.26 6.92
C MET A 281 -15.89 -8.41 5.99
N LEU A 282 -15.34 -8.41 4.77
CA LEU A 282 -15.54 -9.50 3.81
C LEU A 282 -15.00 -10.83 4.36
N PHE A 283 -13.80 -10.84 4.93
CA PHE A 283 -13.23 -12.05 5.53
C PHE A 283 -14.03 -12.55 6.74
N ILE A 284 -14.51 -11.63 7.60
CA ILE A 284 -15.39 -11.99 8.73
C ILE A 284 -16.67 -12.62 8.20
N PHE A 285 -17.30 -12.05 7.18
CA PHE A 285 -18.52 -12.61 6.59
C PHE A 285 -18.29 -14.03 6.05
N ILE A 286 -17.22 -14.22 5.26
CA ILE A 286 -16.85 -15.55 4.74
C ILE A 286 -16.59 -16.53 5.90
N ALA A 287 -15.87 -16.10 6.93
CA ALA A 287 -15.57 -16.94 8.10
C ALA A 287 -16.84 -17.38 8.84
N VAL A 288 -17.82 -16.48 9.01
CA VAL A 288 -19.11 -16.79 9.65
C VAL A 288 -19.90 -17.81 8.81
N VAL A 289 -19.97 -17.62 7.48
CA VAL A 289 -20.65 -18.56 6.58
C VAL A 289 -19.98 -19.93 6.61
N CYS A 290 -18.66 -19.98 6.50
CA CYS A 290 -17.89 -21.24 6.58
C CYS A 290 -18.08 -21.92 7.94
N PHE A 291 -18.07 -21.17 9.03
CA PHE A 291 -18.27 -21.71 10.38
C PHE A 291 -19.67 -22.30 10.55
N ALA A 292 -20.71 -21.62 10.05
CA ALA A 292 -22.07 -22.13 10.05
C ALA A 292 -22.19 -23.44 9.23
N ALA A 293 -21.58 -23.48 8.05
CA ALA A 293 -21.54 -24.69 7.22
C ALA A 293 -20.86 -25.88 7.93
N VAL A 294 -19.70 -25.62 8.57
CA VAL A 294 -19.00 -26.66 9.36
C VAL A 294 -19.84 -27.18 10.50
N ILE A 295 -20.58 -26.34 11.22
CA ILE A 295 -21.49 -26.75 12.29
C ILE A 295 -22.57 -27.70 11.74
N VAL A 296 -23.23 -27.32 10.64
CA VAL A 296 -24.29 -28.12 10.01
C VAL A 296 -23.75 -29.47 9.55
N ILE A 297 -22.61 -29.45 8.83
CA ILE A 297 -21.98 -30.68 8.33
C ILE A 297 -21.57 -31.61 9.49
N ALA A 298 -20.93 -31.09 10.52
CA ALA A 298 -20.49 -31.89 11.67
C ALA A 298 -21.69 -32.46 12.45
N PHE A 299 -22.72 -31.64 12.65
CA PHE A 299 -23.95 -32.09 13.31
C PHE A 299 -24.64 -33.22 12.51
N THR A 300 -24.86 -32.99 11.20
CA THR A 300 -25.50 -33.99 10.32
C THR A 300 -24.69 -35.28 10.28
N ARG A 301 -23.37 -35.18 10.16
CA ARG A 301 -22.48 -36.36 10.17
C ARG A 301 -22.60 -37.17 11.47
N CYS A 302 -22.60 -36.47 12.62
CA CYS A 302 -22.76 -37.14 13.91
C CYS A 302 -24.14 -37.82 14.06
N MET A 303 -25.20 -37.16 13.60
CA MET A 303 -26.57 -37.74 13.64
C MET A 303 -26.69 -38.93 12.69
N THR A 304 -26.15 -38.88 11.50
CA THR A 304 -26.15 -39.99 10.54
C THR A 304 -25.41 -41.21 11.11
N ILE A 305 -24.20 -41.01 11.69
CA ILE A 305 -23.43 -42.08 12.31
C ILE A 305 -24.23 -42.69 13.49
N ALA A 306 -24.90 -41.88 14.29
CA ALA A 306 -25.71 -42.33 15.40
C ALA A 306 -26.90 -43.18 14.93
N LEU A 307 -27.64 -42.73 13.89
CA LEU A 307 -28.80 -43.44 13.37
C LEU A 307 -28.43 -44.79 12.69
N VAL A 308 -27.35 -44.78 11.89
CA VAL A 308 -26.84 -46.00 11.24
C VAL A 308 -26.41 -47.04 12.28
N ASN A 309 -25.77 -46.61 13.35
CA ASN A 309 -25.28 -47.52 14.39
C ASN A 309 -26.31 -47.76 15.53
N ALA A 310 -27.53 -47.25 15.43
CA ALA A 310 -28.53 -47.37 16.49
C ALA A 310 -28.82 -48.84 16.87
N ARG A 311 -28.92 -49.73 15.86
CA ARG A 311 -29.11 -51.18 16.07
C ARG A 311 -27.94 -51.79 16.84
N VAL A 312 -26.72 -51.42 16.50
CA VAL A 312 -25.51 -51.94 17.18
C VAL A 312 -25.50 -51.52 18.66
N TYR A 313 -25.96 -50.32 18.97
CA TYR A 313 -26.07 -49.84 20.36
C TYR A 313 -27.20 -50.57 21.12
N ASP A 314 -28.31 -50.93 20.48
CA ASP A 314 -29.37 -51.73 21.07
C ASP A 314 -28.91 -53.17 21.32
N ASP A 315 -28.23 -53.82 20.37
CA ASP A 315 -27.64 -55.14 20.52
C ASP A 315 -26.63 -55.18 21.68
N LEU A 316 -25.75 -54.18 21.77
CA LEU A 316 -24.80 -54.04 22.90
C LEU A 316 -25.52 -53.90 24.25
N ARG A 317 -26.67 -53.25 24.28
CA ARG A 317 -27.48 -53.11 25.50
C ARG A 317 -28.11 -54.46 25.90
N HIS A 318 -28.59 -55.23 24.93
CA HIS A 318 -29.10 -56.60 25.16
C HIS A 318 -28.00 -57.54 25.62
N LEU A 319 -26.76 -57.33 25.22
CA LEU A 319 -25.60 -58.08 25.68
C LEU A 319 -25.06 -57.60 27.06
N GLY A 320 -25.73 -56.64 27.71
CA GLY A 320 -25.39 -56.22 29.08
C GLY A 320 -24.41 -55.06 29.15
N ALA A 321 -24.16 -54.36 28.06
CA ALA A 321 -23.28 -53.16 28.07
C ALA A 321 -23.87 -52.07 28.96
N SER A 322 -23.06 -51.54 29.86
CA SER A 322 -23.48 -50.44 30.77
C SER A 322 -23.69 -49.13 30.02
N ASN A 323 -24.62 -48.30 30.48
CA ASN A 323 -24.85 -46.96 29.93
C ASN A 323 -23.57 -46.10 29.93
N ALA A 324 -22.69 -46.27 30.90
CA ALA A 324 -21.41 -45.57 30.97
C ALA A 324 -20.46 -45.95 29.81
N TYR A 325 -20.44 -47.21 29.41
CA TYR A 325 -19.66 -47.69 28.26
C TYR A 325 -20.19 -47.13 26.95
N LEU A 326 -21.52 -47.22 26.74
CA LEU A 326 -22.19 -46.69 25.56
C LEU A 326 -21.95 -45.16 25.42
N PHE A 327 -22.10 -44.43 26.54
CA PHE A 327 -21.81 -43.01 26.57
C PHE A 327 -20.35 -42.68 26.20
N ARG A 328 -19.38 -43.45 26.69
CA ARG A 328 -17.94 -43.28 26.37
C ARG A 328 -17.68 -43.54 24.89
N SER A 329 -18.32 -44.55 24.31
CA SER A 329 -18.21 -44.86 22.87
C SER A 329 -18.75 -43.73 22.01
N VAL A 330 -19.96 -43.24 22.28
CA VAL A 330 -20.55 -42.09 21.56
C VAL A 330 -19.68 -40.83 21.70
N ARG A 331 -19.20 -40.55 22.92
CA ARG A 331 -18.31 -39.44 23.16
C ARG A 331 -17.04 -39.53 22.31
N GLY A 332 -16.44 -40.71 22.20
CA GLY A 332 -15.23 -40.93 21.39
C GLY A 332 -15.47 -40.69 19.90
N GLN A 333 -16.59 -41.15 19.37
CA GLN A 333 -16.95 -40.96 17.96
C GLN A 333 -17.21 -39.47 17.64
N VAL A 334 -18.07 -38.81 18.42
CA VAL A 334 -18.40 -37.40 18.23
C VAL A 334 -17.15 -36.52 18.42
N SER A 335 -16.31 -36.85 19.41
CA SER A 335 -15.05 -36.10 19.64
C SER A 335 -14.11 -36.15 18.44
N ARG A 336 -13.97 -37.30 17.78
CA ARG A 336 -13.11 -37.42 16.58
C ARG A 336 -13.59 -36.56 15.41
N VAL A 337 -14.91 -36.45 15.22
CA VAL A 337 -15.50 -35.61 14.15
C VAL A 337 -15.20 -34.11 14.35
N PHE A 338 -15.13 -33.63 15.59
CA PHE A 338 -14.86 -32.23 15.91
C PHE A 338 -13.38 -31.95 16.16
N LEU A 339 -12.68 -32.83 16.92
CA LEU A 339 -11.33 -32.57 17.39
C LEU A 339 -10.30 -32.68 16.26
N VAL A 340 -10.42 -33.69 15.39
CA VAL A 340 -9.40 -33.91 14.34
C VAL A 340 -9.35 -32.73 13.34
N PRO A 341 -10.48 -32.30 12.74
CA PRO A 341 -10.46 -31.13 11.85
C PRO A 341 -10.02 -29.84 12.55
N ALA A 342 -10.44 -29.65 13.82
CA ALA A 342 -10.06 -28.48 14.60
C ALA A 342 -8.54 -28.41 14.84
N LEU A 343 -7.91 -29.51 15.26
CA LEU A 343 -6.47 -29.58 15.50
C LEU A 343 -5.67 -29.38 14.20
N VAL A 344 -6.07 -30.07 13.14
CA VAL A 344 -5.39 -29.97 11.83
C VAL A 344 -5.53 -28.55 11.28
N GLY A 345 -6.75 -27.99 11.29
CA GLY A 345 -7.00 -26.63 10.78
C GLY A 345 -6.25 -25.56 11.58
N THR A 346 -6.27 -25.64 12.91
CA THR A 346 -5.54 -24.71 13.78
C THR A 346 -4.02 -24.83 13.55
N GLY A 347 -3.51 -26.07 13.45
CA GLY A 347 -2.09 -26.31 13.19
C GLY A 347 -1.63 -25.74 11.85
N LEU A 348 -2.42 -25.92 10.77
CA LEU A 348 -2.12 -25.37 9.45
C LEU A 348 -2.15 -23.83 9.45
N ILE A 349 -3.12 -23.20 10.11
CA ILE A 349 -3.19 -21.73 10.23
C ILE A 349 -1.96 -21.21 10.96
N TRP A 350 -1.53 -21.86 12.06
CA TRP A 350 -0.33 -21.47 12.79
C TRP A 350 0.95 -21.58 11.94
N ILE A 351 1.11 -22.70 11.22
CA ILE A 351 2.25 -22.91 10.33
C ILE A 351 2.28 -21.83 9.25
N PHE A 352 1.14 -21.55 8.63
CA PHE A 352 1.00 -20.54 7.60
C PHE A 352 1.31 -19.14 8.13
N TYR A 353 0.78 -18.80 9.32
CA TYR A 353 1.07 -17.52 9.97
C TYR A 353 2.56 -17.34 10.28
N MET A 354 3.20 -18.37 10.84
CA MET A 354 4.66 -18.35 11.10
C MET A 354 5.47 -18.24 9.82
N MET A 355 5.01 -18.87 8.73
CA MET A 355 5.66 -18.77 7.44
C MET A 355 5.58 -17.33 6.89
N ILE A 356 4.43 -16.67 6.98
CA ILE A 356 4.27 -15.26 6.58
C ILE A 356 5.20 -14.38 7.42
N MET A 357 5.24 -14.57 8.73
CA MET A 357 6.11 -13.79 9.63
C MET A 357 7.59 -13.98 9.30
N TYR A 358 7.99 -15.21 8.97
CA TYR A 358 9.37 -15.51 8.58
C TYR A 358 9.79 -14.85 7.26
N PHE A 359 8.88 -14.78 6.28
CA PHE A 359 9.18 -14.21 4.96
C PHE A 359 9.04 -12.67 4.91
N ASN A 360 8.21 -12.07 5.79
CA ASN A 360 7.97 -10.62 5.81
C ASN A 360 8.66 -9.89 6.97
N GLY A 361 9.28 -10.60 7.89
CA GLY A 361 9.93 -10.04 9.08
C GLY A 361 11.45 -10.19 9.05
N ASP A 362 12.11 -9.38 9.83
CA ASP A 362 13.54 -9.55 10.10
C ASP A 362 13.73 -10.86 10.91
N PRO A 363 14.52 -11.83 10.43
CA PRO A 363 14.61 -13.17 11.04
C PRO A 363 15.17 -13.18 12.49
N LEU A 364 15.57 -12.04 13.04
CA LEU A 364 16.23 -11.92 14.33
C LEU A 364 15.49 -11.10 15.40
N GLY A 365 14.30 -10.54 15.13
CA GLY A 365 13.58 -9.77 16.15
C GLY A 365 12.08 -9.59 15.87
N PHE A 366 11.24 -10.05 16.80
CA PHE A 366 9.81 -9.72 16.76
C PHE A 366 9.59 -8.30 17.28
N THR A 367 8.92 -7.47 16.48
CA THR A 367 8.49 -6.15 16.91
C THR A 367 7.33 -6.24 17.93
N ARG A 368 7.13 -5.19 18.74
CA ARG A 368 6.00 -5.15 19.70
C ARG A 368 4.64 -5.28 19.00
N GLY A 369 4.49 -4.75 17.78
CA GLY A 369 3.29 -4.89 16.97
C GLY A 369 3.00 -6.33 16.55
N GLU A 370 4.04 -7.07 16.15
CA GLU A 370 3.94 -8.48 15.78
C GLU A 370 3.54 -9.37 16.97
N LEU A 371 4.11 -9.12 18.15
CA LEU A 371 3.72 -9.81 19.38
C LEU A 371 2.25 -9.53 19.77
N ALA A 372 1.77 -8.29 19.61
CA ALA A 372 0.37 -7.94 19.83
C ALA A 372 -0.54 -8.66 18.82
N GLY A 373 -0.14 -8.75 17.55
CA GLY A 373 -0.82 -9.50 16.50
C GLY A 373 -0.93 -11.00 16.82
N MET A 374 0.16 -11.61 17.29
CA MET A 374 0.16 -13.01 17.75
C MET A 374 -0.81 -13.21 18.92
N GLY A 375 -0.84 -12.29 19.87
CA GLY A 375 -1.78 -12.31 21.00
C GLY A 375 -3.24 -12.23 20.54
N ALA A 376 -3.56 -11.36 19.58
CA ALA A 376 -4.89 -11.24 18.98
C ALA A 376 -5.33 -12.53 18.26
N CYS A 377 -4.43 -13.14 17.47
CA CYS A 377 -4.69 -14.43 16.82
C CYS A 377 -4.99 -15.54 17.82
N LEU A 378 -4.21 -15.62 18.91
CA LEU A 378 -4.48 -16.57 19.97
C LEU A 378 -5.85 -16.37 20.64
N ALA A 379 -6.23 -15.12 20.88
CA ALA A 379 -7.53 -14.77 21.45
C ALA A 379 -8.70 -15.22 20.53
N VAL A 380 -8.57 -15.01 19.22
CA VAL A 380 -9.56 -15.46 18.22
C VAL A 380 -9.64 -16.97 18.18
N ILE A 381 -8.52 -17.69 18.16
CA ILE A 381 -8.46 -19.15 18.18
C ILE A 381 -9.15 -19.69 19.47
N ALA A 382 -8.88 -19.06 20.62
CA ALA A 382 -9.52 -19.44 21.88
C ALA A 382 -11.04 -19.24 21.82
N ALA A 383 -11.53 -18.11 21.32
CA ALA A 383 -12.95 -17.83 21.18
C ALA A 383 -13.65 -18.83 20.25
N VAL A 384 -13.07 -19.13 19.08
CA VAL A 384 -13.60 -20.14 18.14
C VAL A 384 -13.59 -21.53 18.76
N SER A 385 -12.55 -21.88 19.53
CA SER A 385 -12.46 -23.17 20.24
C SER A 385 -13.56 -23.33 21.28
N VAL A 386 -13.88 -22.25 22.02
CA VAL A 386 -15.00 -22.25 22.98
C VAL A 386 -16.35 -22.47 22.28
N LEU A 387 -16.57 -21.80 21.15
CA LEU A 387 -17.78 -21.97 20.35
C LEU A 387 -17.90 -23.41 19.79
N LEU A 388 -16.82 -23.95 19.22
CA LEU A 388 -16.78 -25.36 18.76
C LEU A 388 -17.04 -26.33 19.88
N TYR A 389 -16.49 -26.10 21.08
CA TYR A 389 -16.76 -26.93 22.24
C TYR A 389 -18.23 -26.88 22.68
N ALA A 390 -18.87 -25.72 22.63
CA ALA A 390 -20.30 -25.57 22.91
C ALA A 390 -21.13 -26.36 21.90
N VAL A 391 -20.85 -26.24 20.61
CA VAL A 391 -21.51 -27.00 19.54
C VAL A 391 -21.28 -28.50 19.72
N TYR A 392 -20.06 -28.94 19.98
CA TYR A 392 -19.75 -30.35 20.32
C TYR A 392 -20.60 -30.85 21.49
N ARG A 393 -20.71 -30.08 22.58
CA ARG A 393 -21.49 -30.46 23.76
C ARG A 393 -22.97 -30.60 23.43
N ILE A 394 -23.52 -29.65 22.64
CA ILE A 394 -24.91 -29.70 22.17
C ILE A 394 -25.15 -30.95 21.29
N THR A 395 -24.29 -31.15 20.29
CA THR A 395 -24.36 -32.28 19.36
C THR A 395 -24.29 -33.60 20.10
N ARG A 396 -23.33 -33.78 20.99
CA ARG A 396 -23.18 -34.98 21.82
C ARG A 396 -24.47 -35.29 22.64
N ASN A 397 -25.05 -34.27 23.27
CA ASN A 397 -26.25 -34.44 24.06
C ASN A 397 -27.46 -34.82 23.19
N LYS A 398 -27.57 -34.25 21.98
CA LYS A 398 -28.62 -34.61 21.00
C LYS A 398 -28.46 -36.06 20.52
N VAL A 399 -27.22 -36.46 20.18
CA VAL A 399 -26.90 -37.86 19.79
C VAL A 399 -27.23 -38.86 20.90
N CYS A 400 -26.83 -38.57 22.15
CA CYS A 400 -27.15 -39.42 23.28
C CYS A 400 -28.67 -39.57 23.49
N ARG A 401 -29.43 -38.48 23.34
CA ARG A 401 -30.91 -38.54 23.43
C ARG A 401 -31.51 -39.37 22.29
N ALA A 402 -31.02 -39.23 21.06
CA ALA A 402 -31.48 -39.99 19.90
C ALA A 402 -31.26 -41.52 20.09
N LEU A 403 -30.14 -41.89 20.73
CA LEU A 403 -29.79 -43.27 21.06
C LEU A 403 -30.39 -43.77 22.39
N ARG A 404 -31.23 -42.97 23.07
CA ARG A 404 -31.81 -43.26 24.39
C ARG A 404 -30.77 -43.66 25.46
N ILE A 405 -29.57 -43.09 25.39
CA ILE A 405 -28.51 -43.28 26.37
C ILE A 405 -28.65 -42.19 27.44
N HIS A 406 -29.01 -42.60 28.65
CA HIS A 406 -29.10 -41.73 29.81
C HIS A 406 -27.74 -41.73 30.54
N ARG A 407 -27.37 -40.56 31.08
CA ARG A 407 -26.12 -40.36 31.86
C ARG A 407 -26.32 -40.89 33.27
#